data_81741257d2dcbde619a7fb623a002c15
#
_entry.id   81741257d2dcbde619a7fb623a002c15
#
_cell.length_a   1.000
_cell.length_b   1.000
_cell.length_c   1.000
_cell.angle_alpha   90.00
_cell.angle_beta   90.00
_cell.angle_gamma   90.00
#
_symmetry.space_group_name_H-M   'P 1'
#
loop_
_entity.id
_entity.type
_entity.pdbx_description
1 polymer ?
#
loop_
_entity_poly.entity_id
_entity_poly.type
_entity_poly.pdbx_seq_one_letter_code
_entity_poly.pdbx_strand_id
1 'polypeptide(L)'
;MGNFKEDIARVKAFVFDVDGVFTDGGIMPLPNGDFVRKYYAKDSYAIVYAHRMGFKVCIITGGRGELLRRRFEYYKVTRFIDGCTDKITELRRFMADEGLDPSEVVFMGDDIPDLDCMREVGVPVAPADAAWEV
;
A
#
# COMPACT_ATOMS: atom_id res chain seq x y z
N MET A 1 -23.38 -8.28 -0.20
CA MET A 1 -22.41 -7.70 0.76
C MET A 1 -21.72 -8.84 1.50
N GLY A 2 -20.40 -8.89 1.48
CA GLY A 2 -19.64 -9.95 2.12
C GLY A 2 -19.57 -9.81 3.64
N ASN A 3 -19.22 -10.90 4.29
CA ASN A 3 -18.87 -10.90 5.71
C ASN A 3 -17.36 -10.61 5.82
N PHE A 4 -16.98 -9.57 6.54
CA PHE A 4 -15.59 -9.16 6.72
C PHE A 4 -14.65 -10.31 7.13
N LYS A 5 -15.11 -11.19 8.01
CA LYS A 5 -14.30 -12.35 8.45
C LYS A 5 -14.08 -13.36 7.34
N GLU A 6 -15.08 -13.57 6.49
CA GLU A 6 -14.97 -14.44 5.33
C GLU A 6 -14.09 -13.81 4.25
N ASP A 7 -14.25 -12.51 4.03
CA ASP A 7 -13.45 -11.78 3.05
C ASP A 7 -11.97 -11.79 3.43
N ILE A 8 -11.65 -11.55 4.71
CA ILE A 8 -10.27 -11.57 5.21
C ILE A 8 -9.63 -12.96 5.09
N ALA A 9 -10.41 -14.03 5.24
CA ALA A 9 -9.89 -15.39 5.14
C ALA A 9 -9.36 -15.73 3.73
N ARG A 10 -9.81 -14.99 2.70
CA ARG A 10 -9.35 -15.18 1.32
C ARG A 10 -8.08 -14.41 0.97
N VAL A 11 -7.65 -13.48 1.82
CA VAL A 11 -6.55 -12.57 1.53
C VAL A 11 -5.24 -13.32 1.35
N LYS A 12 -4.53 -12.99 0.28
CA LYS A 12 -3.19 -13.49 -0.05
C LYS A 12 -2.18 -12.37 -0.26
N ALA A 13 -2.67 -11.14 -0.45
CA ALA A 13 -1.81 -9.99 -0.71
C ALA A 13 -2.33 -8.72 -0.06
N PHE A 14 -1.39 -7.89 0.35
CA PHE A 14 -1.63 -6.56 0.88
C PHE A 14 -1.00 -5.53 -0.06
N VAL A 15 -1.78 -4.55 -0.48
CA VAL A 15 -1.30 -3.43 -1.30
C VAL A 15 -1.53 -2.14 -0.52
N PHE A 16 -0.50 -1.32 -0.42
CA PHE A 16 -0.53 -0.08 0.36
C PHE A 16 -0.08 1.12 -0.47
N ASP A 17 -0.74 2.25 -0.26
CA ASP A 17 -0.13 3.55 -0.46
C ASP A 17 0.85 3.84 0.69
N VAL A 18 1.61 4.91 0.61
CA VAL A 18 2.59 5.27 1.66
C VAL A 18 2.13 6.49 2.46
N ASP A 19 2.04 7.64 1.82
CA ASP A 19 1.69 8.88 2.52
C ASP A 19 0.25 8.83 3.02
N GLY A 20 0.07 9.01 4.32
CA GLY A 20 -1.24 8.87 4.97
C GLY A 20 -1.60 7.45 5.38
N VAL A 21 -0.83 6.43 4.98
CA VAL A 21 -1.03 5.01 5.33
C VAL A 21 0.06 4.53 6.29
N PHE A 22 1.33 4.61 5.89
CA PHE A 22 2.48 4.33 6.76
C PHE A 22 2.93 5.55 7.55
N THR A 23 2.47 6.71 7.19
CA THR A 23 2.78 8.00 7.81
C THR A 23 1.49 8.76 8.09
N ASP A 24 1.60 9.89 8.76
CA ASP A 24 0.46 10.81 8.98
C ASP A 24 0.19 11.73 7.79
N GLY A 25 0.88 11.52 6.66
CA GLY A 25 0.79 12.35 5.47
C GLY A 25 1.75 13.53 5.44
N GLY A 26 2.42 13.82 6.54
CA GLY A 26 3.43 14.89 6.62
C GLY A 26 4.70 14.54 5.86
N ILE A 27 5.18 15.47 5.06
CA ILE A 27 6.47 15.36 4.36
C ILE A 27 7.30 16.59 4.62
N MET A 28 8.61 16.43 4.79
CA MET A 28 9.55 17.52 4.99
C MET A 28 10.52 17.54 3.82
N PRO A 29 10.48 18.60 2.98
CA PRO A 29 11.39 18.70 1.84
C PRO A 29 12.84 18.94 2.28
N LEU A 30 13.76 18.30 1.58
CA LEU A 30 15.19 18.48 1.74
C LEU A 30 15.75 19.36 0.61
N PRO A 31 16.91 20.01 0.81
CA PRO A 31 17.52 20.84 -0.24
C PRO A 31 17.85 20.09 -1.52
N ASN A 32 18.08 18.79 -1.47
CA ASN A 32 18.37 17.94 -2.63
C ASN A 32 17.13 17.49 -3.42
N GLY A 33 15.93 17.95 -3.02
CA GLY A 33 14.68 17.58 -3.66
C GLY A 33 14.03 16.29 -3.14
N ASP A 34 14.66 15.61 -2.21
CA ASP A 34 14.06 14.45 -1.54
C ASP A 34 13.18 14.90 -0.37
N PHE A 35 12.51 13.97 0.29
CA PHE A 35 11.60 14.23 1.40
C PHE A 35 11.89 13.30 2.57
N VAL A 36 11.77 13.84 3.78
CA VAL A 36 11.78 13.05 5.02
C VAL A 36 10.36 12.69 5.39
N ARG A 37 10.15 11.44 5.78
CA ARG A 37 8.90 10.91 6.33
C ARG A 37 9.16 10.25 7.67
N LYS A 38 8.17 10.32 8.54
CA LYS A 38 8.21 9.68 9.84
C LYS A 38 7.37 8.41 9.79
N TYR A 39 8.00 7.25 10.02
CA TYR A 39 7.34 5.95 10.02
C TYR A 39 7.09 5.45 11.43
N TYR A 40 6.05 4.62 11.57
CA TYR A 40 5.70 3.99 12.83
C TYR A 40 6.29 2.56 12.90
N ALA A 41 7.06 2.28 13.95
CA ALA A 41 7.84 1.05 14.02
C ALA A 41 7.00 -0.23 14.01
N LYS A 42 5.79 -0.20 14.55
CA LYS A 42 4.89 -1.37 14.56
C LYS A 42 4.42 -1.74 13.15
N ASP A 43 4.21 -0.77 12.29
CA ASP A 43 3.85 -1.02 10.89
C ASP A 43 4.97 -1.76 10.17
N SER A 44 6.22 -1.37 10.44
CA SER A 44 7.40 -2.03 9.90
C SER A 44 7.44 -3.52 10.24
N TYR A 45 7.18 -3.84 11.50
CA TYR A 45 7.13 -5.24 11.94
C TYR A 45 5.99 -6.01 11.25
N ALA A 46 4.84 -5.38 11.09
CA ALA A 46 3.70 -6.00 10.42
C ALA A 46 4.03 -6.40 8.96
N ILE A 47 4.74 -5.55 8.24
CA ILE A 47 5.18 -5.85 6.86
C ILE A 47 6.13 -7.05 6.83
N VAL A 48 7.13 -7.05 7.69
CA VAL A 48 8.10 -8.16 7.79
C VAL A 48 7.38 -9.45 8.16
N TYR A 49 6.44 -9.39 9.10
CA TYR A 49 5.69 -10.55 9.54
C TYR A 49 4.77 -11.09 8.42
N ALA A 50 4.08 -10.21 7.70
CA ALA A 50 3.24 -10.61 6.58
C ALA A 50 4.06 -11.35 5.51
N HIS A 51 5.21 -10.81 5.15
CA HIS A 51 6.12 -11.46 4.20
C HIS A 51 6.58 -12.83 4.70
N ARG A 52 6.96 -12.92 5.96
CA ARG A 52 7.40 -14.17 6.60
C ARG A 52 6.30 -15.24 6.60
N MET A 53 5.05 -14.82 6.73
CA MET A 53 3.89 -15.71 6.69
C MET A 53 3.42 -16.08 5.27
N GLY A 54 4.13 -15.62 4.24
CA GLY A 54 3.85 -15.98 2.85
C GLY A 54 2.90 -15.05 2.11
N PHE A 55 2.48 -13.94 2.73
CA PHE A 55 1.66 -12.95 2.03
C PHE A 55 2.50 -12.14 1.05
N LYS A 56 1.92 -11.79 -0.09
CA LYS A 56 2.50 -10.83 -1.02
C LYS A 56 2.26 -9.42 -0.48
N VAL A 57 3.26 -8.55 -0.59
CA VAL A 57 3.15 -7.15 -0.19
C VAL A 57 3.58 -6.27 -1.35
N CYS A 58 2.73 -5.35 -1.75
CA CYS A 58 2.99 -4.40 -2.82
C CYS A 58 2.80 -2.97 -2.31
N ILE A 59 3.71 -2.10 -2.67
CA ILE A 59 3.62 -0.67 -2.41
C ILE A 59 3.37 0.06 -3.73
N ILE A 60 2.33 0.87 -3.78
CA ILE A 60 2.01 1.72 -4.94
C ILE A 60 1.84 3.15 -4.43
N THR A 61 2.80 4.01 -4.71
CA THR A 61 2.80 5.38 -4.21
C THR A 61 3.07 6.41 -5.30
N GLY A 62 2.42 7.57 -5.19
CA GLY A 62 2.73 8.73 -6.01
C GLY A 62 4.02 9.42 -5.58
N GLY A 63 4.46 9.20 -4.35
CA GLY A 63 5.72 9.72 -3.84
C GLY A 63 6.93 9.07 -4.53
N ARG A 64 8.06 9.77 -4.48
CA ARG A 64 9.32 9.28 -5.04
C ARG A 64 10.48 9.79 -4.21
N GLY A 65 11.64 9.19 -4.40
CA GLY A 65 12.87 9.59 -3.76
C GLY A 65 13.66 8.39 -3.23
N GLU A 66 14.95 8.61 -3.01
CA GLU A 66 15.84 7.54 -2.59
C GLU A 66 15.56 7.06 -1.17
N LEU A 67 15.24 7.98 -0.25
CA LEU A 67 14.91 7.65 1.14
C LEU A 67 13.69 6.74 1.20
N LEU A 68 12.66 7.04 0.40
CA LEU A 68 11.45 6.23 0.31
C LEU A 68 11.77 4.83 -0.22
N ARG A 69 12.53 4.74 -1.30
CA ARG A 69 12.90 3.46 -1.92
C ARG A 69 13.71 2.60 -0.96
N ARG A 70 14.71 3.15 -0.30
CA ARG A 70 15.55 2.41 0.66
C ARG A 70 14.73 1.82 1.80
N ARG A 71 13.70 2.54 2.27
CA ARG A 71 12.86 2.07 3.37
C ARG A 71 12.16 0.75 3.01
N PHE A 72 11.57 0.67 1.83
CA PHE A 72 10.82 -0.51 1.41
C PHE A 72 11.71 -1.63 0.84
N GLU A 73 12.87 -1.31 0.29
CA GLU A 73 13.88 -2.33 -0.04
C GLU A 73 14.34 -3.08 1.22
N TYR A 74 14.50 -2.37 2.32
CA TYR A 74 14.87 -2.98 3.60
C TYR A 74 13.85 -4.02 4.06
N TYR A 75 12.56 -3.80 3.80
CA TYR A 75 11.49 -4.72 4.18
C TYR A 75 11.30 -5.87 3.19
N LYS A 76 11.98 -5.85 2.07
CA LYS A 76 11.89 -6.89 1.03
C LYS A 76 10.45 -7.13 0.55
N VAL A 77 9.70 -6.06 0.34
CA VAL A 77 8.35 -6.16 -0.22
C VAL A 77 8.39 -6.83 -1.59
N THR A 78 7.28 -7.49 -1.96
CA THR A 78 7.19 -8.23 -3.22
C THR A 78 7.35 -7.30 -4.42
N ARG A 79 6.74 -6.11 -4.35
CA ARG A 79 6.84 -5.10 -5.40
C ARG A 79 6.76 -3.70 -4.80
N PHE A 80 7.58 -2.80 -5.32
CA PHE A 80 7.59 -1.40 -4.93
C PHE A 80 7.49 -0.53 -6.18
N ILE A 81 6.44 0.30 -6.25
CA ILE A 81 6.15 1.18 -7.38
C ILE A 81 6.03 2.60 -6.84
N ASP A 82 7.00 3.44 -7.14
CA ASP A 82 7.02 4.85 -6.75
C ASP A 82 6.76 5.77 -7.94
N GLY A 83 6.51 7.04 -7.67
CA GLY A 83 6.21 8.03 -8.70
C GLY A 83 5.02 7.65 -9.58
N CYS A 84 4.10 6.87 -9.05
CA CYS A 84 2.99 6.30 -9.80
C CYS A 84 1.88 7.32 -10.01
N THR A 85 1.49 7.53 -11.26
CA THR A 85 0.38 8.41 -11.63
C THR A 85 -0.89 7.64 -12.02
N ASP A 86 -0.78 6.35 -12.24
CA ASP A 86 -1.90 5.46 -12.63
C ASP A 86 -1.88 4.20 -11.78
N LYS A 87 -2.37 4.33 -10.56
CA LYS A 87 -2.32 3.26 -9.55
C LYS A 87 -3.14 2.04 -9.96
N ILE A 88 -4.28 2.22 -10.60
CA ILE A 88 -5.15 1.09 -10.96
C ILE A 88 -4.49 0.18 -12.00
N THR A 89 -3.78 0.74 -12.96
CA THR A 89 -3.04 -0.05 -13.96
C THR A 89 -1.94 -0.86 -13.29
N GLU A 90 -1.20 -0.27 -12.36
CA GLU A 90 -0.15 -0.96 -11.64
C GLU A 90 -0.70 -2.04 -10.69
N LEU A 91 -1.82 -1.78 -10.04
CA LEU A 91 -2.50 -2.78 -9.21
C LEU A 91 -2.91 -4.00 -10.05
N ARG A 92 -3.55 -3.77 -11.19
CA ARG A 92 -3.98 -4.85 -12.09
C ARG A 92 -2.80 -5.67 -12.61
N ARG A 93 -1.70 -4.99 -12.94
CA ARG A 93 -0.48 -5.65 -13.37
C ARG A 93 0.12 -6.52 -12.27
N PHE A 94 0.17 -6.02 -11.03
CA PHE A 94 0.62 -6.78 -9.88
C PHE A 94 -0.24 -8.03 -9.66
N MET A 95 -1.57 -7.87 -9.67
CA MET A 95 -2.47 -9.02 -9.50
C MET A 95 -2.29 -10.07 -10.60
N ALA A 96 -2.15 -9.63 -11.85
CA ALA A 96 -1.92 -10.55 -12.98
C ALA A 96 -0.60 -11.29 -12.85
N ASP A 97 0.48 -10.59 -12.52
CA ASP A 97 1.82 -11.18 -12.39
C ASP A 97 1.90 -12.19 -11.23
N GLU A 98 1.17 -11.95 -10.14
CA GLU A 98 1.18 -12.80 -8.96
C GLU A 98 0.04 -13.84 -8.95
N GLY A 99 -0.79 -13.88 -9.99
CA GLY A 99 -1.90 -14.81 -10.10
C GLY A 99 -2.98 -14.61 -9.04
N LEU A 100 -3.28 -13.35 -8.71
CA LEU A 100 -4.23 -12.98 -7.67
C LEU A 100 -5.58 -12.61 -8.25
N ASP A 101 -6.65 -13.11 -7.64
CA ASP A 101 -8.00 -12.61 -7.86
C ASP A 101 -8.22 -11.36 -7.00
N PRO A 102 -8.96 -10.34 -7.47
CA PRO A 102 -9.26 -9.16 -6.66
C PRO A 102 -9.83 -9.47 -5.28
N SER A 103 -10.61 -10.54 -5.12
CA SER A 103 -11.16 -10.98 -3.82
C SER A 103 -10.08 -11.41 -2.80
N GLU A 104 -8.86 -11.65 -3.27
CA GLU A 104 -7.73 -12.09 -2.43
C GLU A 104 -6.82 -10.95 -2.01
N VAL A 105 -7.19 -9.70 -2.33
CA VAL A 105 -6.34 -8.52 -2.15
C VAL A 105 -6.96 -7.52 -1.19
N VAL A 106 -6.14 -7.06 -0.24
CA VAL A 106 -6.39 -5.86 0.57
C VAL A 106 -5.71 -4.69 -0.10
N PHE A 107 -6.40 -3.57 -0.26
CA PHE A 107 -5.80 -2.29 -0.63
C PHE A 107 -6.09 -1.27 0.45
N MET A 108 -5.05 -0.69 1.04
CA MET A 108 -5.17 0.39 2.02
C MET A 108 -4.74 1.71 1.39
N GLY A 109 -5.67 2.64 1.31
CA GLY A 109 -5.46 3.99 0.77
C GLY A 109 -6.15 5.02 1.63
N ASP A 110 -5.74 6.28 1.52
CA ASP A 110 -6.20 7.38 2.37
C ASP A 110 -6.77 8.57 1.60
N ASP A 111 -6.63 8.59 0.27
CA ASP A 111 -6.96 9.77 -0.51
C ASP A 111 -7.61 9.41 -1.86
N ILE A 112 -8.13 10.42 -2.53
CA ILE A 112 -8.88 10.30 -3.79
C ILE A 112 -8.14 9.46 -4.86
N PRO A 113 -6.82 9.61 -5.07
CA PRO A 113 -6.09 8.78 -6.04
C PRO A 113 -6.15 7.27 -5.80
N ASP A 114 -6.53 6.84 -4.59
CA ASP A 114 -6.62 5.42 -4.23
C ASP A 114 -7.98 4.80 -4.52
N LEU A 115 -9.01 5.62 -4.79
CA LEU A 115 -10.40 5.16 -4.89
C LEU A 115 -10.62 4.07 -5.93
N ASP A 116 -10.04 4.20 -7.12
CA ASP A 116 -10.22 3.20 -8.16
C ASP A 116 -9.65 1.84 -7.76
N CYS A 117 -8.49 1.84 -7.09
CA CYS A 117 -7.90 0.62 -6.54
C CYS A 117 -8.77 0.01 -5.45
N MET A 118 -9.30 0.86 -4.56
CA MET A 118 -10.15 0.39 -3.45
C MET A 118 -11.47 -0.20 -3.94
N ARG A 119 -12.01 0.30 -5.05
CA ARG A 119 -13.22 -0.26 -5.67
C ARG A 119 -12.98 -1.60 -6.37
N GLU A 120 -11.76 -1.86 -6.81
CA GLU A 120 -11.38 -3.07 -7.54
C GLU A 120 -11.19 -4.28 -6.63
N VAL A 121 -10.67 -4.09 -5.42
CA VAL A 121 -10.27 -5.18 -4.54
C VAL A 121 -11.40 -5.68 -3.65
N GLY A 122 -11.25 -6.91 -3.16
CA GLY A 122 -12.23 -7.50 -2.25
C GLY A 122 -12.24 -6.89 -0.86
N VAL A 123 -11.11 -6.40 -0.37
CA VAL A 123 -10.99 -5.81 0.97
C VAL A 123 -10.34 -4.42 0.91
N PRO A 124 -11.13 -3.37 0.63
CA PRO A 124 -10.63 -2.01 0.75
C PRO A 124 -10.57 -1.59 2.22
N VAL A 125 -9.49 -0.90 2.59
CA VAL A 125 -9.23 -0.43 3.96
C VAL A 125 -8.76 1.02 3.91
N ALA A 126 -9.22 1.82 4.85
CA ALA A 126 -8.79 3.20 5.01
C ALA A 126 -8.38 3.45 6.46
N PRO A 127 -7.35 4.29 6.72
CA PRO A 127 -7.06 4.75 8.06
C PRO A 127 -8.18 5.68 8.56
N ALA A 128 -8.30 5.83 9.88
CA ALA A 128 -9.37 6.61 10.49
C ALA A 128 -9.36 8.10 10.09
N ASP A 129 -8.19 8.61 9.69
CA ASP A 129 -7.98 9.99 9.26
C ASP A 129 -7.90 10.15 7.73
N ALA A 130 -8.38 9.16 6.98
CA ALA A 130 -8.47 9.26 5.52
C ALA A 130 -9.35 10.42 5.07
N ALA A 131 -9.17 10.84 3.82
CA ALA A 131 -10.07 11.82 3.20
C ALA A 131 -11.51 11.34 3.29
N TRP A 132 -12.45 12.25 3.54
CA TRP A 132 -13.84 11.88 3.79
C TRP A 132 -14.52 11.21 2.58
N GLU A 133 -13.99 11.39 1.38
CA GLU A 133 -14.45 10.72 0.16
C GLU A 133 -14.07 9.24 0.10
N VAL A 134 -13.10 8.85 0.89
CA VAL A 134 -12.58 7.49 0.96
C VAL A 134 -13.30 6.68 2.02
#